data_cf81804761ebacfc4a4d8461c17d53c4
#
_entry.id   cf81804761ebacfc4a4d8461c17d53c4
#
_cell.length_a   1.000
_cell.length_b   1.000
_cell.length_c   1.000
_cell.angle_alpha   90.00
_cell.angle_beta   90.00
_cell.angle_gamma   90.00
#
_symmetry.space_group_name_H-M   'P 1'
#
loop_
_entity.id
_entity.type
_entity.pdbx_description
1 polymer ?
#
loop_
_entity_poly.entity_id
_entity_poly.type
_entity_poly.pdbx_seq_one_letter_code
_entity_poly.pdbx_strand_id
1 'polypeptide(L)'
;MDVKQLAALVATAETGSVTRAAEVLHLVQPAVSRQIKLLEEELGVPLFERTRQGMRLTDDGQVLLDHARRALTELERARAEIRPMSGELRGTVALGLSPSFAEPLAEALTRRLAAEHPAVRLRLSVGFARHLADRLDAADVDLAVIYEIRPSSAVEVRPLLNEALWVVGPADAELSPDRPVRFADVHERVRVQSPPAHALRRMLERVAADEKIRLAVGVEADSMEVQRRLVAAGLGFAVLPGIAVAADMRQGRLAGAPLLDPGLRRRLLIALPGTRRLGYAVRGVAAILVEEVQDAVAGCRWPSATWLADAHRPVAKLP
;
A
#
# COMPACT_ATOMS: atom_id res chain seq x y z
N MET A 1 -11.84 -4.07 31.42
CA MET A 1 -11.19 -3.42 30.24
C MET A 1 -12.20 -2.55 29.51
N ASP A 2 -11.92 -1.25 29.36
CA ASP A 2 -12.82 -0.28 28.73
C ASP A 2 -12.11 0.57 27.67
N VAL A 3 -12.88 1.37 26.91
CA VAL A 3 -12.39 2.22 25.82
C VAL A 3 -11.35 3.24 26.29
N LYS A 4 -11.49 3.78 27.50
CA LYS A 4 -10.57 4.79 28.04
C LYS A 4 -9.23 4.17 28.40
N GLN A 5 -9.25 2.96 28.92
CA GLN A 5 -8.06 2.18 29.24
C GLN A 5 -7.29 1.81 27.96
N LEU A 6 -8.01 1.34 26.92
CA LEU A 6 -7.39 1.02 25.61
C LEU A 6 -6.81 2.27 24.95
N ALA A 7 -7.51 3.42 25.01
CA ALA A 7 -6.99 4.68 24.49
C ALA A 7 -5.73 5.15 25.23
N ALA A 8 -5.69 5.00 26.57
CA ALA A 8 -4.52 5.32 27.37
C ALA A 8 -3.31 4.44 27.03
N LEU A 9 -3.51 3.12 26.81
CA LEU A 9 -2.48 2.19 26.35
C LEU A 9 -1.91 2.65 25.00
N VAL A 10 -2.77 2.87 24.01
CA VAL A 10 -2.35 3.23 22.64
C VAL A 10 -1.60 4.56 22.65
N ALA A 11 -2.13 5.61 23.27
CA ALA A 11 -1.49 6.92 23.31
C ALA A 11 -0.14 6.89 24.05
N THR A 12 -0.01 6.08 25.13
CA THR A 12 1.26 5.94 25.85
C THR A 12 2.29 5.18 25.05
N ALA A 13 1.88 4.14 24.33
CA ALA A 13 2.77 3.38 23.43
C ALA A 13 3.29 4.24 22.27
N GLU A 14 2.43 5.08 21.69
CA GLU A 14 2.80 5.93 20.54
C GLU A 14 3.69 7.11 20.93
N THR A 15 3.50 7.66 22.12
CA THR A 15 4.28 8.81 22.57
C THR A 15 5.52 8.44 23.39
N GLY A 16 5.59 7.20 23.90
CA GLY A 16 6.62 6.75 24.84
C GLY A 16 6.58 7.47 26.19
N SER A 17 5.48 8.20 26.50
CA SER A 17 5.39 9.05 27.69
C SER A 17 3.94 9.22 28.14
N VAL A 18 3.68 8.93 29.41
CA VAL A 18 2.34 9.14 30.02
C VAL A 18 1.92 10.62 30.00
N THR A 19 2.87 11.54 30.17
CA THR A 19 2.60 12.98 30.12
C THR A 19 2.17 13.41 28.72
N ARG A 20 2.92 13.01 27.69
CA ARG A 20 2.54 13.30 26.30
C ARG A 20 1.25 12.60 25.87
N ALA A 21 1.02 11.38 26.35
CA ALA A 21 -0.25 10.69 26.13
C ALA A 21 -1.44 11.44 26.73
N ALA A 22 -1.26 12.05 27.90
CA ALA A 22 -2.29 12.87 28.54
C ALA A 22 -2.63 14.13 27.71
N GLU A 23 -1.62 14.78 27.12
CA GLU A 23 -1.82 15.90 26.20
C GLU A 23 -2.61 15.47 24.95
N VAL A 24 -2.25 14.35 24.34
CA VAL A 24 -2.94 13.79 23.16
C VAL A 24 -4.40 13.44 23.46
N LEU A 25 -4.66 12.91 24.67
CA LEU A 25 -6.02 12.50 25.09
C LEU A 25 -6.82 13.65 25.72
N HIS A 26 -6.24 14.87 25.83
CA HIS A 26 -6.82 16.02 26.55
C HIS A 26 -7.21 15.67 27.99
N LEU A 27 -6.34 14.94 28.69
CA LEU A 27 -6.49 14.50 30.07
C LEU A 27 -5.33 15.00 30.93
N VAL A 28 -5.47 14.87 32.27
CA VAL A 28 -4.35 15.07 33.20
C VAL A 28 -3.54 13.76 33.33
N GLN A 29 -2.22 13.88 33.48
CA GLN A 29 -1.30 12.75 33.60
C GLN A 29 -1.71 11.68 34.63
N PRO A 30 -2.20 12.03 35.86
CA PRO A 30 -2.65 11.03 36.82
C PRO A 30 -3.84 10.18 36.31
N ALA A 31 -4.71 10.75 35.48
CA ALA A 31 -5.83 10.01 34.91
C ALA A 31 -5.35 8.92 33.94
N VAL A 32 -4.40 9.25 33.06
CA VAL A 32 -3.81 8.26 32.11
C VAL A 32 -3.05 7.18 32.88
N SER A 33 -2.20 7.55 33.84
CA SER A 33 -1.50 6.60 34.72
C SER A 33 -2.46 5.63 35.40
N ARG A 34 -3.58 6.14 35.91
CA ARG A 34 -4.60 5.33 36.57
C ARG A 34 -5.28 4.36 35.61
N GLN A 35 -5.58 4.79 34.38
CA GLN A 35 -6.19 3.91 33.39
C GLN A 35 -5.26 2.73 33.01
N ILE A 36 -3.97 3.01 32.82
CA ILE A 36 -2.97 1.96 32.55
C ILE A 36 -2.88 1.02 33.75
N LYS A 37 -2.75 1.54 34.96
CA LYS A 37 -2.64 0.71 36.16
C LYS A 37 -3.84 -0.20 36.38
N LEU A 38 -5.07 0.30 36.19
CA LEU A 38 -6.29 -0.50 36.28
C LEU A 38 -6.34 -1.60 35.22
N LEU A 39 -5.81 -1.33 34.03
CA LEU A 39 -5.72 -2.32 32.95
C LEU A 39 -4.71 -3.42 33.28
N GLU A 40 -3.54 -3.06 33.83
CA GLU A 40 -2.51 -4.00 34.30
C GLU A 40 -3.02 -4.84 35.48
N GLU A 41 -3.74 -4.23 36.43
CA GLU A 41 -4.36 -4.92 37.56
C GLU A 41 -5.43 -5.93 37.11
N GLU A 42 -6.25 -5.56 36.12
CA GLU A 42 -7.29 -6.45 35.55
C GLU A 42 -6.69 -7.65 34.81
N LEU A 43 -5.59 -7.44 34.09
CA LEU A 43 -4.94 -8.50 33.29
C LEU A 43 -3.91 -9.29 34.09
N GLY A 44 -3.47 -8.79 35.25
CA GLY A 44 -2.48 -9.43 36.11
C GLY A 44 -1.05 -9.40 35.60
N VAL A 45 -0.78 -8.59 34.56
CA VAL A 45 0.55 -8.47 33.93
C VAL A 45 0.91 -7.02 33.69
N PRO A 46 2.19 -6.63 33.81
CA PRO A 46 2.65 -5.29 33.44
C PRO A 46 2.61 -5.14 31.92
N LEU A 47 2.07 -4.02 31.42
CA LEU A 47 2.03 -3.69 30.00
C LEU A 47 3.16 -2.74 29.59
N PHE A 48 3.74 -2.02 30.56
CA PHE A 48 4.83 -1.10 30.34
C PHE A 48 5.97 -1.30 31.34
N GLU A 49 7.19 -1.08 30.87
CA GLU A 49 8.38 -0.91 31.69
C GLU A 49 8.82 0.55 31.69
N ARG A 50 9.24 1.05 32.87
CA ARG A 50 9.86 2.37 32.96
C ARG A 50 11.35 2.26 32.64
N THR A 51 11.79 2.99 31.65
CA THR A 51 13.19 3.08 31.26
C THR A 51 13.71 4.52 31.43
N ARG A 52 15.02 4.73 31.31
CA ARG A 52 15.61 6.08 31.30
C ARG A 52 15.13 6.92 30.10
N GLN A 53 14.63 6.28 29.05
CA GLN A 53 14.13 6.93 27.83
C GLN A 53 12.61 7.12 27.82
N GLY A 54 11.89 6.67 28.86
CA GLY A 54 10.44 6.77 28.97
C GLY A 54 9.76 5.42 29.20
N MET A 55 8.52 5.31 28.72
CA MET A 55 7.70 4.10 28.82
C MET A 55 7.94 3.20 27.60
N ARG A 56 8.28 1.94 27.85
CA ARG A 56 8.45 0.91 26.85
C ARG A 56 7.41 -0.20 27.05
N LEU A 57 6.81 -0.71 25.99
CA LEU A 57 5.91 -1.87 26.08
C LEU A 57 6.67 -3.13 26.49
N THR A 58 6.02 -3.95 27.30
CA THR A 58 6.37 -5.35 27.50
C THR A 58 5.88 -6.18 26.30
N ASP A 59 6.24 -7.47 26.24
CA ASP A 59 5.72 -8.39 25.20
C ASP A 59 4.19 -8.51 25.32
N ASP A 60 3.65 -8.63 26.51
CA ASP A 60 2.19 -8.63 26.77
C ASP A 60 1.55 -7.30 26.37
N GLY A 61 2.24 -6.18 26.66
CA GLY A 61 1.83 -4.85 26.22
C GLY A 61 1.75 -4.72 24.71
N GLN A 62 2.69 -5.32 23.97
CA GLN A 62 2.66 -5.31 22.52
C GLN A 62 1.49 -6.12 21.96
N VAL A 63 1.23 -7.31 22.51
CA VAL A 63 0.07 -8.13 22.13
C VAL A 63 -1.23 -7.36 22.34
N LEU A 64 -1.39 -6.73 23.54
CA LEU A 64 -2.61 -5.99 23.84
C LEU A 64 -2.72 -4.72 22.96
N LEU A 65 -1.61 -4.04 22.65
CA LEU A 65 -1.62 -2.85 21.78
C LEU A 65 -2.24 -3.16 20.42
N ASP A 66 -1.87 -4.29 19.81
CA ASP A 66 -2.37 -4.69 18.49
C ASP A 66 -3.89 -4.95 18.53
N HIS A 67 -4.40 -5.58 19.60
CA HIS A 67 -5.82 -5.76 19.83
C HIS A 67 -6.54 -4.46 20.14
N ALA A 68 -5.96 -3.61 20.98
CA ALA A 68 -6.54 -2.33 21.39
C ALA A 68 -6.74 -1.38 20.21
N ARG A 69 -5.74 -1.29 19.32
CA ARG A 69 -5.85 -0.50 18.07
C ARG A 69 -7.00 -0.95 17.21
N ARG A 70 -7.16 -2.26 17.01
CA ARG A 70 -8.28 -2.82 16.23
C ARG A 70 -9.62 -2.50 16.85
N ALA A 71 -9.76 -2.70 18.15
CA ALA A 71 -11.01 -2.43 18.89
C ALA A 71 -11.41 -0.95 18.82
N LEU A 72 -10.47 -0.03 19.04
CA LEU A 72 -10.72 1.41 18.95
C LEU A 72 -11.09 1.84 17.53
N THR A 73 -10.40 1.32 16.52
CA THR A 73 -10.70 1.59 15.11
C THR A 73 -12.12 1.12 14.76
N GLU A 74 -12.53 -0.05 15.23
CA GLU A 74 -13.85 -0.59 14.95
C GLU A 74 -14.98 0.22 15.64
N LEU A 75 -14.74 0.70 16.85
CA LEU A 75 -15.69 1.61 17.53
C LEU A 75 -15.82 2.96 16.80
N GLU A 76 -14.73 3.50 16.26
CA GLU A 76 -14.79 4.73 15.47
C GLU A 76 -15.52 4.52 14.12
N ARG A 77 -15.31 3.38 13.49
CA ARG A 77 -16.07 2.98 12.29
C ARG A 77 -17.57 2.90 12.57
N ALA A 78 -17.97 2.20 13.64
CA ALA A 78 -19.36 2.10 14.03
C ALA A 78 -20.01 3.47 14.26
N ARG A 79 -19.29 4.41 14.91
CA ARG A 79 -19.75 5.78 15.09
C ARG A 79 -19.94 6.52 13.78
N ALA A 80 -19.02 6.33 12.82
CA ALA A 80 -19.07 6.96 11.50
C ALA A 80 -20.25 6.41 10.65
N GLU A 81 -20.58 5.13 10.80
CA GLU A 81 -21.70 4.49 10.09
C GLU A 81 -23.07 4.93 10.62
N ILE A 82 -23.22 5.12 11.93
CA ILE A 82 -24.49 5.46 12.58
C ILE A 82 -24.93 6.92 12.27
N ARG A 83 -24.00 7.79 11.92
CA ARG A 83 -24.28 9.20 11.61
C ARG A 83 -23.78 9.62 10.23
N PRO A 84 -24.34 9.10 9.12
CA PRO A 84 -24.08 9.67 7.82
C PRO A 84 -24.82 11.01 7.73
N MET A 85 -24.14 12.12 7.96
CA MET A 85 -24.69 13.41 7.54
C MET A 85 -24.50 13.51 6.03
N SER A 86 -25.61 13.70 5.31
CA SER A 86 -25.80 13.91 3.89
C SER A 86 -24.52 14.13 3.06
N GLY A 87 -24.02 13.06 2.44
CA GLY A 87 -23.06 13.14 1.33
C GLY A 87 -21.59 13.39 1.67
N GLU A 88 -21.24 13.86 2.85
CA GLU A 88 -19.87 14.14 3.27
C GLU A 88 -19.18 12.90 3.81
N LEU A 89 -18.06 12.51 3.20
CA LEU A 89 -17.21 11.46 3.73
C LEU A 89 -16.40 12.00 4.92
N ARG A 90 -16.34 11.23 6.00
CA ARG A 90 -15.58 11.59 7.21
C ARG A 90 -15.05 10.38 7.96
N GLY A 91 -13.99 10.57 8.74
CA GLY A 91 -13.34 9.54 9.54
C GLY A 91 -12.01 9.09 8.95
N THR A 92 -11.40 8.08 9.57
CA THR A 92 -10.09 7.57 9.14
C THR A 92 -10.29 6.41 8.18
N VAL A 93 -9.57 6.43 7.06
CA VAL A 93 -9.49 5.33 6.08
C VAL A 93 -8.04 4.89 5.94
N ALA A 94 -7.76 3.63 6.21
CA ALA A 94 -6.44 3.02 6.08
C ALA A 94 -6.32 2.31 4.72
N LEU A 95 -5.47 2.85 3.84
CA LEU A 95 -5.25 2.37 2.48
C LEU A 95 -3.88 1.72 2.34
N GLY A 96 -3.84 0.49 1.83
CA GLY A 96 -2.64 -0.22 1.43
C GLY A 96 -2.33 -0.02 -0.06
N LEU A 97 -1.07 0.27 -0.40
CA LEU A 97 -0.62 0.48 -1.78
C LEU A 97 0.64 -0.35 -2.05
N SER A 98 0.70 -1.02 -3.21
CA SER A 98 1.97 -1.62 -3.64
C SER A 98 2.98 -0.53 -4.05
N PRO A 99 4.29 -0.75 -3.82
CA PRO A 99 5.33 0.29 -3.97
C PRO A 99 5.37 0.94 -5.35
N SER A 100 5.07 0.21 -6.41
CA SER A 100 5.23 0.68 -7.80
C SER A 100 4.33 1.84 -8.21
N PHE A 101 3.18 2.00 -7.56
CA PHE A 101 2.23 3.08 -7.86
C PHE A 101 1.84 3.87 -6.60
N ALA A 102 2.46 3.57 -5.45
CA ALA A 102 2.13 4.25 -4.21
C ALA A 102 2.32 5.76 -4.31
N GLU A 103 3.46 6.21 -4.84
CA GLU A 103 3.80 7.63 -4.94
C GLU A 103 2.80 8.41 -5.82
N PRO A 104 2.57 8.07 -7.11
CA PRO A 104 1.67 8.84 -7.97
C PRO A 104 0.21 8.75 -7.53
N LEU A 105 -0.24 7.59 -7.04
CA LEU A 105 -1.63 7.41 -6.64
C LEU A 105 -1.93 8.04 -5.28
N ALA A 106 -1.00 7.99 -4.34
CA ALA A 106 -1.15 8.63 -3.04
C ALA A 106 -1.26 10.15 -3.17
N GLU A 107 -0.45 10.77 -4.02
CA GLU A 107 -0.50 12.22 -4.27
C GLU A 107 -1.86 12.62 -4.86
N ALA A 108 -2.29 11.97 -5.96
CA ALA A 108 -3.54 12.26 -6.62
C ALA A 108 -4.75 12.12 -5.69
N LEU A 109 -4.85 10.96 -5.01
CA LEU A 109 -5.93 10.68 -4.07
C LEU A 109 -5.97 11.66 -2.89
N THR A 110 -4.80 11.95 -2.30
CA THR A 110 -4.73 12.88 -1.15
C THR A 110 -5.14 14.29 -1.55
N ARG A 111 -4.70 14.76 -2.70
CA ARG A 111 -5.08 16.08 -3.23
C ARG A 111 -6.60 16.17 -3.45
N ARG A 112 -7.20 15.16 -4.04
CA ARG A 112 -8.64 15.11 -4.30
C ARG A 112 -9.44 15.04 -3.00
N LEU A 113 -9.05 14.17 -2.07
CA LEU A 113 -9.73 14.07 -0.76
C LEU A 113 -9.61 15.37 0.05
N ALA A 114 -8.47 16.06 0.01
CA ALA A 114 -8.32 17.34 0.69
C ALA A 114 -9.25 18.43 0.12
N ALA A 115 -9.53 18.38 -1.19
CA ALA A 115 -10.43 19.34 -1.85
C ALA A 115 -11.92 18.99 -1.67
N GLU A 116 -12.29 17.72 -1.80
CA GLU A 116 -13.69 17.30 -1.85
C GLU A 116 -14.22 16.79 -0.49
N HIS A 117 -13.34 16.18 0.32
CA HIS A 117 -13.70 15.52 1.58
C HIS A 117 -12.68 15.78 2.70
N PRO A 118 -12.48 17.05 3.13
CA PRO A 118 -11.44 17.44 4.10
C PRO A 118 -11.59 16.78 5.49
N ALA A 119 -12.77 16.23 5.80
CA ALA A 119 -13.03 15.49 7.04
C ALA A 119 -12.57 14.01 6.98
N VAL A 120 -12.00 13.54 5.85
CA VAL A 120 -11.38 12.23 5.72
C VAL A 120 -9.91 12.31 6.10
N ARG A 121 -9.50 11.50 7.08
CA ARG A 121 -8.10 11.27 7.41
C ARG A 121 -7.60 10.02 6.70
N LEU A 122 -6.71 10.17 5.73
CA LEU A 122 -6.11 9.04 5.02
C LEU A 122 -4.86 8.54 5.77
N ARG A 123 -4.80 7.23 6.03
CA ARG A 123 -3.61 6.52 6.54
C ARG A 123 -3.08 5.64 5.42
N LEU A 124 -1.88 5.93 4.95
CA LEU A 124 -1.24 5.17 3.87
C LEU A 124 -0.28 4.13 4.42
N SER A 125 -0.33 2.93 3.85
CA SER A 125 0.61 1.85 4.12
C SER A 125 1.15 1.33 2.81
N VAL A 126 2.46 1.31 2.65
CA VAL A 126 3.12 0.80 1.44
C VAL A 126 3.72 -0.57 1.75
N GLY A 127 3.43 -1.55 0.90
CA GLY A 127 3.91 -2.91 1.10
C GLY A 127 3.59 -3.85 -0.05
N PHE A 128 4.17 -5.04 -0.01
CA PHE A 128 3.88 -6.09 -0.99
C PHE A 128 2.54 -6.77 -0.71
N ALA A 129 1.95 -7.37 -1.72
CA ALA A 129 0.59 -7.91 -1.71
C ALA A 129 0.30 -8.82 -0.50
N ARG A 130 1.23 -9.74 -0.14
CA ARG A 130 1.05 -10.63 1.01
C ARG A 130 0.97 -9.85 2.32
N HIS A 131 1.92 -8.96 2.56
CA HIS A 131 1.92 -8.13 3.77
C HIS A 131 0.66 -7.27 3.90
N LEU A 132 0.19 -6.69 2.79
CA LEU A 132 -1.04 -5.90 2.78
C LEU A 132 -2.29 -6.76 2.99
N ALA A 133 -2.29 -8.00 2.49
CA ALA A 133 -3.39 -8.94 2.74
C ALA A 133 -3.46 -9.36 4.22
N ASP A 134 -2.32 -9.65 4.85
CA ASP A 134 -2.25 -9.96 6.27
C ASP A 134 -2.78 -8.77 7.12
N ARG A 135 -2.48 -7.53 6.71
CA ARG A 135 -2.98 -6.32 7.36
C ARG A 135 -4.46 -6.02 7.10
N LEU A 136 -4.99 -6.42 5.93
CA LEU A 136 -6.44 -6.40 5.66
C LEU A 136 -7.18 -7.36 6.59
N ASP A 137 -6.67 -8.57 6.75
CA ASP A 137 -7.23 -9.58 7.65
C ASP A 137 -7.16 -9.14 9.12
N ALA A 138 -6.05 -8.54 9.52
CA ALA A 138 -5.87 -7.95 10.85
C ALA A 138 -6.69 -6.67 11.09
N ALA A 139 -7.43 -6.16 10.11
CA ALA A 139 -8.17 -4.90 10.14
C ALA A 139 -7.30 -3.62 10.35
N ASP A 140 -5.99 -3.72 10.16
CA ASP A 140 -5.05 -2.59 10.17
C ASP A 140 -5.12 -1.73 8.90
N VAL A 141 -5.64 -2.32 7.81
CA VAL A 141 -5.90 -1.69 6.52
C VAL A 141 -7.36 -1.94 6.15
N ASP A 142 -8.04 -0.95 5.58
CA ASP A 142 -9.44 -1.03 5.19
C ASP A 142 -9.64 -1.56 3.77
N LEU A 143 -8.75 -1.17 2.88
CA LEU A 143 -8.68 -1.61 1.50
C LEU A 143 -7.23 -1.53 1.02
N ALA A 144 -6.89 -2.32 -0.01
CA ALA A 144 -5.57 -2.24 -0.60
C ALA A 144 -5.64 -2.29 -2.13
N VAL A 145 -4.70 -1.61 -2.79
CA VAL A 145 -4.44 -1.76 -4.22
C VAL A 145 -3.14 -2.51 -4.38
N ILE A 146 -3.22 -3.68 -4.99
CA ILE A 146 -2.12 -4.66 -5.03
C ILE A 146 -2.07 -5.36 -6.37
N TYR A 147 -0.95 -6.01 -6.63
CA TYR A 147 -0.83 -6.95 -7.75
C TYR A 147 -1.00 -8.37 -7.25
N GLU A 148 -1.63 -9.19 -8.07
CA GLU A 148 -1.80 -10.64 -7.95
C GLU A 148 -1.73 -11.22 -6.54
N ILE A 149 -2.86 -11.39 -5.92
CA ILE A 149 -3.05 -12.24 -4.75
C ILE A 149 -4.10 -13.29 -5.06
N ARG A 150 -3.97 -14.46 -4.46
CA ARG A 150 -5.04 -15.46 -4.53
C ARG A 150 -6.17 -15.02 -3.60
N PRO A 151 -7.42 -15.02 -4.09
CA PRO A 151 -8.57 -14.79 -3.22
C PRO A 151 -8.59 -15.81 -2.07
N SER A 152 -9.06 -15.36 -0.92
CA SER A 152 -9.29 -16.22 0.25
C SER A 152 -10.63 -15.86 0.89
N SER A 153 -11.07 -16.60 1.87
CA SER A 153 -12.27 -16.23 2.64
C SER A 153 -12.12 -14.91 3.41
N ALA A 154 -10.88 -14.52 3.71
CA ALA A 154 -10.56 -13.30 4.42
C ALA A 154 -10.44 -12.06 3.50
N VAL A 155 -10.10 -12.26 2.22
CA VAL A 155 -9.82 -11.16 1.27
C VAL A 155 -10.59 -11.38 -0.04
N GLU A 156 -11.50 -10.46 -0.33
CA GLU A 156 -12.15 -10.32 -1.64
C GLU A 156 -11.26 -9.49 -2.56
N VAL A 157 -11.12 -9.89 -3.81
CA VAL A 157 -10.34 -9.14 -4.80
C VAL A 157 -11.18 -8.80 -6.02
N ARG A 158 -10.99 -7.60 -6.55
CA ARG A 158 -11.61 -7.14 -7.79
C ARG A 158 -10.54 -6.64 -8.76
N PRO A 159 -10.51 -7.19 -9.98
CA PRO A 159 -9.60 -6.72 -11.01
C PRO A 159 -9.92 -5.28 -11.43
N LEU A 160 -8.88 -4.45 -11.58
CA LEU A 160 -9.00 -3.07 -12.08
C LEU A 160 -8.43 -2.93 -13.48
N LEU A 161 -7.17 -3.32 -13.66
CA LEU A 161 -6.47 -3.18 -14.93
C LEU A 161 -5.43 -4.28 -15.14
N ASN A 162 -5.03 -4.47 -16.38
CA ASN A 162 -3.82 -5.19 -16.74
C ASN A 162 -2.72 -4.19 -17.14
N GLU A 163 -1.47 -4.46 -16.77
CA GLU A 163 -0.29 -3.65 -17.08
C GLU A 163 0.79 -4.52 -17.70
N ALA A 164 1.36 -4.07 -18.81
CA ALA A 164 2.59 -4.64 -19.32
C ALA A 164 3.79 -4.06 -18.57
N LEU A 165 4.79 -4.89 -18.30
CA LEU A 165 6.07 -4.42 -17.77
C LEU A 165 6.89 -3.77 -18.88
N TRP A 166 7.81 -2.90 -18.47
CA TRP A 166 8.69 -2.17 -19.38
C TRP A 166 10.14 -2.57 -19.15
N VAL A 167 10.91 -2.68 -20.23
CA VAL A 167 12.35 -2.58 -20.11
C VAL A 167 12.73 -1.11 -20.05
N VAL A 168 13.63 -0.78 -19.14
CA VAL A 168 14.05 0.59 -18.84
C VAL A 168 15.57 0.67 -18.88
N GLY A 169 16.09 1.65 -19.59
CA GLY A 169 17.51 1.97 -19.71
C GLY A 169 17.82 3.43 -19.38
N PRO A 170 19.10 3.82 -19.40
CA PRO A 170 19.49 5.22 -19.26
C PRO A 170 18.89 6.09 -20.37
N ALA A 171 18.93 7.42 -20.22
CA ALA A 171 18.24 8.37 -21.10
C ALA A 171 18.64 8.27 -22.58
N ASP A 172 19.86 7.85 -22.87
CA ASP A 172 20.43 7.65 -24.21
C ASP A 172 20.19 6.26 -24.79
N ALA A 173 19.46 5.39 -24.08
CA ALA A 173 19.12 4.07 -24.59
C ALA A 173 18.15 4.18 -25.77
N GLU A 174 18.37 3.34 -26.80
CA GLU A 174 17.49 3.25 -27.97
C GLU A 174 16.16 2.52 -27.67
N LEU A 175 15.44 3.02 -26.65
CA LEU A 175 14.14 2.54 -26.22
C LEU A 175 13.09 3.62 -26.43
N SER A 176 11.88 3.23 -26.87
CA SER A 176 10.77 4.16 -27.09
C SER A 176 9.45 3.58 -26.61
N PRO A 177 8.58 4.41 -26.02
CA PRO A 177 7.22 3.99 -25.65
C PRO A 177 6.39 3.42 -26.81
N ASP A 178 6.64 3.89 -28.02
CA ASP A 178 5.90 3.53 -29.23
C ASP A 178 6.50 2.30 -29.96
N ARG A 179 7.60 1.76 -29.45
CA ARG A 179 8.31 0.64 -30.06
C ARG A 179 8.50 -0.50 -29.05
N PRO A 180 7.45 -1.30 -28.82
CA PRO A 180 7.53 -2.45 -27.91
C PRO A 180 8.59 -3.44 -28.35
N VAL A 181 9.28 -4.08 -27.40
CA VAL A 181 10.36 -5.03 -27.61
C VAL A 181 10.08 -6.37 -26.94
N ARG A 182 10.72 -7.43 -27.42
CA ARG A 182 10.70 -8.73 -26.73
C ARG A 182 11.79 -8.77 -25.67
N PHE A 183 11.54 -9.47 -24.58
CA PHE A 183 12.54 -9.67 -23.53
C PHE A 183 13.81 -10.36 -24.07
N ALA A 184 13.65 -11.32 -24.99
CA ALA A 184 14.74 -12.00 -25.65
C ALA A 184 15.74 -11.06 -26.35
N ASP A 185 15.28 -9.92 -26.87
CA ASP A 185 16.12 -8.98 -27.62
C ASP A 185 16.94 -8.05 -26.70
N VAL A 186 16.58 -7.97 -25.42
CA VAL A 186 17.18 -7.01 -24.47
C VAL A 186 17.74 -7.65 -23.19
N HIS A 187 17.55 -8.96 -23.00
CA HIS A 187 17.83 -9.66 -21.74
C HIS A 187 19.26 -9.51 -21.24
N GLU A 188 20.25 -9.48 -22.11
CA GLU A 188 21.68 -9.33 -21.77
C GLU A 188 21.97 -7.98 -21.12
N ARG A 189 21.18 -6.95 -21.45
CA ARG A 189 21.29 -5.60 -20.90
C ARG A 189 20.56 -5.46 -19.56
N VAL A 190 19.60 -6.36 -19.23
CA VAL A 190 18.80 -6.35 -18.00
C VAL A 190 19.63 -6.89 -16.83
N ARG A 191 20.50 -6.06 -16.30
CA ARG A 191 21.47 -6.41 -15.25
C ARG A 191 21.05 -5.95 -13.84
N VAL A 192 20.16 -4.97 -13.75
CA VAL A 192 19.61 -4.47 -12.48
C VAL A 192 18.29 -5.18 -12.24
N GLN A 193 18.21 -5.99 -11.19
CA GLN A 193 17.06 -6.87 -10.96
C GLN A 193 16.62 -6.85 -9.49
N SER A 194 15.37 -7.24 -9.27
CA SER A 194 14.89 -7.51 -7.90
C SER A 194 15.47 -8.83 -7.37
N PRO A 195 15.53 -9.02 -6.04
CA PRO A 195 15.92 -10.29 -5.42
C PRO A 195 15.01 -11.45 -5.84
N PRO A 196 15.45 -12.72 -5.76
CA PRO A 196 14.67 -13.91 -6.20
C PRO A 196 13.33 -14.07 -5.51
N ALA A 197 13.20 -13.64 -4.25
CA ALA A 197 11.93 -13.68 -3.51
C ALA A 197 10.85 -12.71 -4.06
N HIS A 198 11.23 -11.76 -4.92
CA HIS A 198 10.33 -10.75 -5.46
C HIS A 198 9.49 -11.30 -6.61
N ALA A 199 8.20 -10.95 -6.66
CA ALA A 199 7.27 -11.43 -7.69
C ALA A 199 7.73 -11.09 -9.12
N LEU A 200 8.26 -9.90 -9.32
CA LEU A 200 8.77 -9.42 -10.60
C LEU A 200 9.95 -10.26 -11.10
N ARG A 201 10.88 -10.60 -10.19
CA ARG A 201 12.01 -11.49 -10.54
C ARG A 201 11.51 -12.88 -10.94
N ARG A 202 10.55 -13.46 -10.23
CA ARG A 202 9.97 -14.76 -10.59
C ARG A 202 9.26 -14.74 -11.95
N MET A 203 8.65 -13.60 -12.33
CA MET A 203 8.08 -13.43 -13.66
C MET A 203 9.16 -13.47 -14.74
N LEU A 204 10.27 -12.75 -14.55
CA LEU A 204 11.41 -12.76 -15.47
C LEU A 204 12.04 -14.13 -15.57
N GLU A 205 12.23 -14.84 -14.47
CA GLU A 205 12.80 -16.19 -14.46
C GLU A 205 11.92 -17.20 -15.21
N ARG A 206 10.60 -17.09 -15.11
CA ARG A 206 9.67 -17.93 -15.89
C ARG A 206 9.80 -17.68 -17.38
N VAL A 207 9.73 -16.41 -17.80
CA VAL A 207 9.87 -16.07 -19.23
C VAL A 207 11.25 -16.45 -19.75
N ALA A 208 12.29 -16.22 -18.97
CA ALA A 208 13.65 -16.64 -19.35
C ALA A 208 13.77 -18.16 -19.51
N ALA A 209 13.13 -18.94 -18.64
CA ALA A 209 13.11 -20.41 -18.74
C ALA A 209 12.36 -20.88 -19.98
N ASP A 210 11.19 -20.30 -20.28
CA ASP A 210 10.37 -20.62 -21.44
C ASP A 210 11.13 -20.33 -22.77
N GLU A 211 11.85 -19.21 -22.82
CA GLU A 211 12.65 -18.78 -23.95
C GLU A 211 14.08 -19.37 -23.95
N LYS A 212 14.45 -20.20 -22.96
CA LYS A 212 15.80 -20.76 -22.74
C LYS A 212 16.91 -19.71 -22.66
N ILE A 213 16.60 -18.58 -22.04
CA ILE A 213 17.49 -17.44 -21.82
C ILE A 213 18.12 -17.53 -20.44
N ARG A 214 19.39 -17.18 -20.33
CA ARG A 214 20.05 -17.00 -19.03
C ARG A 214 19.97 -15.53 -18.60
N LEU A 215 19.45 -15.27 -17.41
CA LEU A 215 19.41 -13.91 -16.88
C LEU A 215 20.82 -13.44 -16.50
N ALA A 216 21.19 -12.25 -16.97
CA ALA A 216 22.42 -11.57 -16.60
C ALA A 216 22.19 -10.70 -15.35
N VAL A 217 22.52 -11.22 -14.16
CA VAL A 217 22.37 -10.45 -12.91
C VAL A 217 23.68 -9.75 -12.61
N GLY A 218 23.68 -8.44 -12.66
CA GLY A 218 24.80 -7.59 -12.25
C GLY A 218 24.63 -7.03 -10.84
N VAL A 219 23.40 -6.57 -10.53
CA VAL A 219 23.03 -6.01 -9.23
C VAL A 219 21.64 -6.48 -8.84
N GLU A 220 21.45 -6.83 -7.58
CA GLU A 220 20.14 -7.09 -6.98
C GLU A 220 19.80 -5.98 -5.99
N ALA A 221 18.61 -5.37 -6.17
CA ALA A 221 18.07 -4.36 -5.27
C ALA A 221 16.57 -4.58 -5.05
N ASP A 222 16.12 -4.54 -3.81
CA ASP A 222 14.72 -4.67 -3.42
C ASP A 222 13.96 -3.35 -3.52
N SER A 223 14.68 -2.22 -3.50
CA SER A 223 14.13 -0.88 -3.67
C SER A 223 14.04 -0.48 -5.14
N MET A 224 12.84 -0.19 -5.61
CA MET A 224 12.59 0.29 -6.98
C MET A 224 13.26 1.66 -7.24
N GLU A 225 13.34 2.52 -6.22
CA GLU A 225 14.07 3.79 -6.29
C GLU A 225 15.56 3.55 -6.56
N VAL A 226 16.18 2.60 -5.86
CA VAL A 226 17.57 2.22 -6.09
C VAL A 226 17.74 1.67 -7.51
N GLN A 227 16.84 0.77 -7.96
CA GLN A 227 16.90 0.24 -9.32
C GLN A 227 16.84 1.36 -10.37
N ARG A 228 15.91 2.32 -10.25
CA ARG A 228 15.81 3.47 -11.16
C ARG A 228 17.10 4.28 -11.21
N ARG A 229 17.71 4.56 -10.04
CA ARG A 229 18.98 5.32 -9.96
C ARG A 229 20.15 4.58 -10.59
N LEU A 230 20.25 3.26 -10.38
CA LEU A 230 21.30 2.43 -10.98
C LEU A 230 21.16 2.41 -12.52
N VAL A 231 19.93 2.30 -13.01
CA VAL A 231 19.65 2.37 -14.46
C VAL A 231 20.01 3.75 -15.02
N ALA A 232 19.61 4.83 -14.37
CA ALA A 232 19.97 6.20 -14.79
C ALA A 232 21.47 6.44 -14.79
N ALA A 233 22.21 5.78 -13.91
CA ALA A 233 23.68 5.81 -13.88
C ALA A 233 24.36 4.90 -14.94
N GLY A 234 23.59 4.25 -15.82
CA GLY A 234 24.12 3.42 -16.90
C GLY A 234 24.65 2.04 -16.46
N LEU A 235 24.32 1.56 -15.26
CA LEU A 235 24.81 0.29 -14.73
C LEU A 235 24.07 -0.95 -15.25
N GLY A 236 23.18 -0.76 -16.22
CA GLY A 236 22.41 -1.79 -16.89
C GLY A 236 20.94 -1.39 -17.03
N PHE A 237 20.17 -2.24 -17.69
CA PHE A 237 18.73 -2.08 -17.80
C PHE A 237 18.03 -2.79 -16.64
N ALA A 238 16.76 -2.40 -16.40
CA ALA A 238 15.86 -3.09 -15.50
C ALA A 238 14.53 -3.38 -16.19
N VAL A 239 13.75 -4.33 -15.65
CA VAL A 239 12.35 -4.52 -16.01
C VAL A 239 11.50 -3.99 -14.85
N LEU A 240 10.73 -2.94 -15.13
CA LEU A 240 9.96 -2.19 -14.15
C LEU A 240 8.53 -1.93 -14.65
N PRO A 241 7.58 -1.64 -13.75
CA PRO A 241 6.25 -1.16 -14.13
C PRO A 241 6.31 0.21 -14.82
N GLY A 242 5.52 0.38 -15.87
CA GLY A 242 5.45 1.66 -16.59
C GLY A 242 5.10 2.85 -15.70
N ILE A 243 4.14 2.68 -14.78
CA ILE A 243 3.74 3.74 -13.83
C ILE A 243 4.91 4.22 -12.94
N ALA A 244 5.78 3.29 -12.53
CA ALA A 244 6.89 3.60 -11.63
C ALA A 244 8.00 4.43 -12.29
N VAL A 245 8.09 4.42 -13.63
CA VAL A 245 9.13 5.10 -14.40
C VAL A 245 8.59 6.22 -15.27
N ALA A 246 7.27 6.38 -15.36
CA ALA A 246 6.62 7.36 -16.23
C ALA A 246 7.10 8.80 -15.98
N ALA A 247 7.34 9.19 -14.73
CA ALA A 247 7.83 10.51 -14.39
C ALA A 247 9.29 10.72 -14.86
N ASP A 248 10.16 9.72 -14.64
CA ASP A 248 11.56 9.76 -15.06
C ASP A 248 11.69 9.83 -16.57
N MET A 249 10.84 9.08 -17.30
CA MET A 249 10.81 9.10 -18.76
C MET A 249 10.35 10.46 -19.31
N ARG A 250 9.28 11.04 -18.75
CA ARG A 250 8.82 12.38 -19.16
C ARG A 250 9.87 13.47 -18.89
N GLN A 251 10.70 13.30 -17.89
CA GLN A 251 11.78 14.23 -17.53
C GLN A 251 13.10 13.92 -18.26
N GLY A 252 13.09 12.91 -19.15
CA GLY A 252 14.29 12.53 -19.92
C GLY A 252 15.42 11.94 -19.08
N ARG A 253 15.15 11.42 -17.90
CA ARG A 253 16.16 10.74 -17.07
C ARG A 253 16.34 9.26 -17.42
N LEU A 254 15.28 8.64 -17.94
CA LEU A 254 15.26 7.25 -18.36
C LEU A 254 14.61 7.15 -19.74
N ALA A 255 15.01 6.14 -20.50
CA ALA A 255 14.32 5.67 -21.69
C ALA A 255 13.66 4.32 -21.38
N GLY A 256 12.55 4.00 -22.06
CA GLY A 256 11.85 2.75 -21.83
C GLY A 256 10.97 2.31 -22.98
N ALA A 257 10.75 1.01 -23.07
CA ALA A 257 9.85 0.38 -24.04
C ALA A 257 8.99 -0.68 -23.36
N PRO A 258 7.71 -0.82 -23.73
CA PRO A 258 6.86 -1.88 -23.22
C PRO A 258 7.35 -3.25 -23.71
N LEU A 259 7.24 -4.28 -22.86
CA LEU A 259 7.56 -5.65 -23.20
C LEU A 259 6.36 -6.35 -23.82
N LEU A 260 6.59 -7.03 -24.95
CA LEU A 260 5.57 -7.78 -25.71
C LEU A 260 5.21 -9.11 -25.05
N ASP A 261 6.09 -9.64 -24.23
CA ASP A 261 5.99 -10.98 -23.64
C ASP A 261 4.74 -11.12 -22.76
N PRO A 262 3.81 -12.04 -23.07
CA PRO A 262 2.57 -12.21 -22.30
C PRO A 262 2.81 -12.51 -20.81
N GLY A 263 3.90 -13.25 -20.52
CA GLY A 263 4.31 -13.58 -19.15
C GLY A 263 4.83 -12.39 -18.32
N LEU A 264 5.08 -11.24 -18.96
CA LEU A 264 5.52 -10.00 -18.32
C LEU A 264 4.38 -8.97 -18.21
N ARG A 265 3.17 -9.45 -17.96
CA ARG A 265 1.99 -8.65 -17.66
C ARG A 265 1.52 -8.92 -16.24
N ARG A 266 1.01 -7.91 -15.56
CA ARG A 266 0.45 -8.01 -14.20
C ARG A 266 -0.96 -7.47 -14.19
N ARG A 267 -1.73 -8.00 -13.23
CA ARG A 267 -3.09 -7.52 -12.96
C ARG A 267 -3.11 -6.72 -11.67
N LEU A 268 -3.59 -5.49 -11.75
CA LEU A 268 -3.88 -4.68 -10.58
C LEU A 268 -5.25 -5.02 -10.05
N LEU A 269 -5.33 -5.19 -8.75
CA LEU A 269 -6.54 -5.56 -8.03
C LEU A 269 -6.81 -4.54 -6.93
N ILE A 270 -8.08 -4.27 -6.65
CA ILE A 270 -8.48 -3.75 -5.36
C ILE A 270 -8.82 -4.94 -4.46
N ALA A 271 -8.20 -4.98 -3.28
CA ALA A 271 -8.42 -6.00 -2.27
C ALA A 271 -9.21 -5.39 -1.11
N LEU A 272 -10.23 -6.10 -0.69
CA LEU A 272 -11.20 -5.68 0.32
C LEU A 272 -11.32 -6.80 1.36
N PRO A 273 -11.70 -6.50 2.61
CA PRO A 273 -11.98 -7.54 3.59
C PRO A 273 -13.21 -8.35 3.16
N GLY A 274 -13.07 -9.69 3.12
CA GLY A 274 -14.16 -10.60 2.77
C GLY A 274 -15.13 -10.90 3.92
N THR A 275 -14.73 -10.61 5.16
CA THR A 275 -15.45 -11.02 6.39
C THR A 275 -16.22 -9.87 7.06
N ARG A 276 -16.04 -8.63 6.63
CA ARG A 276 -16.68 -7.45 7.23
C ARG A 276 -17.22 -6.50 6.18
N ARG A 277 -18.28 -5.76 6.54
CA ARG A 277 -18.82 -4.69 5.69
C ARG A 277 -17.86 -3.50 5.66
N LEU A 278 -17.81 -2.84 4.52
CA LEU A 278 -17.06 -1.60 4.36
C LEU A 278 -17.86 -0.42 4.90
N GLY A 279 -17.27 0.39 5.77
CA GLY A 279 -17.85 1.63 6.25
C GLY A 279 -18.08 2.64 5.12
N TYR A 280 -18.98 3.61 5.35
CA TYR A 280 -19.37 4.61 4.35
C TYR A 280 -18.16 5.38 3.77
N ALA A 281 -17.27 5.86 4.64
CA ALA A 281 -16.05 6.56 4.21
C ALA A 281 -15.12 5.67 3.38
N VAL A 282 -14.97 4.40 3.76
CA VAL A 282 -14.13 3.44 3.02
C VAL A 282 -14.68 3.19 1.62
N ARG A 283 -16.01 3.01 1.48
CA ARG A 283 -16.66 2.87 0.17
C ARG A 283 -16.47 4.11 -0.70
N GLY A 284 -16.63 5.30 -0.11
CA GLY A 284 -16.43 6.56 -0.82
C GLY A 284 -15.00 6.74 -1.31
N VAL A 285 -14.02 6.52 -0.42
CA VAL A 285 -12.59 6.59 -0.78
C VAL A 285 -12.22 5.53 -1.83
N ALA A 286 -12.78 4.32 -1.73
CA ALA A 286 -12.57 3.27 -2.74
C ALA A 286 -13.13 3.67 -4.13
N ALA A 287 -14.29 4.34 -4.18
CA ALA A 287 -14.85 4.85 -5.44
C ALA A 287 -13.95 5.93 -6.05
N ILE A 288 -13.54 6.92 -5.25
CA ILE A 288 -12.62 7.98 -5.67
C ILE A 288 -11.29 7.39 -6.16
N LEU A 289 -10.75 6.41 -5.44
CA LEU A 289 -9.52 5.71 -5.82
C LEU A 289 -9.64 5.02 -7.19
N VAL A 290 -10.76 4.36 -7.46
CA VAL A 290 -11.02 3.71 -8.76
C VAL A 290 -11.08 4.76 -9.87
N GLU A 291 -11.74 5.90 -9.65
CA GLU A 291 -11.77 7.01 -10.59
C GLU A 291 -10.37 7.57 -10.86
N GLU A 292 -9.54 7.79 -9.82
CA GLU A 292 -8.16 8.24 -9.98
C GLU A 292 -7.31 7.27 -10.82
N VAL A 293 -7.50 5.96 -10.63
CA VAL A 293 -6.83 4.94 -11.46
C VAL A 293 -7.32 5.00 -12.91
N GLN A 294 -8.64 5.15 -13.13
CA GLN A 294 -9.20 5.31 -14.48
C GLN A 294 -8.67 6.55 -15.19
N ASP A 295 -8.63 7.68 -14.50
CA ASP A 295 -8.11 8.94 -15.01
C ASP A 295 -6.61 8.86 -15.32
N ALA A 296 -5.86 8.12 -14.50
CA ALA A 296 -4.45 7.87 -14.77
C ALA A 296 -4.22 7.04 -16.05
N VAL A 297 -5.08 6.05 -16.30
CA VAL A 297 -5.05 5.23 -17.53
C VAL A 297 -5.50 6.05 -18.74
N ALA A 298 -6.64 6.72 -18.66
CA ALA A 298 -7.20 7.52 -19.75
C ALA A 298 -6.29 8.70 -20.15
N GLY A 299 -5.66 9.33 -19.17
CA GLY A 299 -4.72 10.44 -19.37
C GLY A 299 -3.29 10.01 -19.71
N CYS A 300 -3.05 8.73 -20.05
CA CYS A 300 -1.72 8.17 -20.36
C CYS A 300 -0.67 8.39 -19.26
N ARG A 301 -1.09 8.67 -18.03
CA ARG A 301 -0.22 8.76 -16.85
C ARG A 301 0.22 7.39 -16.34
N TRP A 302 -0.51 6.33 -16.75
CA TRP A 302 -0.20 4.94 -16.50
C TRP A 302 0.10 4.21 -17.82
N PRO A 303 1.32 4.30 -18.33
CA PRO A 303 1.66 3.72 -19.62
C PRO A 303 1.53 2.19 -19.60
N SER A 304 1.06 1.64 -20.71
CA SER A 304 0.82 0.18 -20.91
C SER A 304 -0.22 -0.44 -19.97
N ALA A 305 -1.02 0.38 -19.31
CA ALA A 305 -2.19 -0.09 -18.57
C ALA A 305 -3.40 -0.19 -19.49
N THR A 306 -4.17 -1.27 -19.33
CA THR A 306 -5.45 -1.47 -20.02
C THR A 306 -6.52 -1.71 -18.96
N TRP A 307 -7.52 -0.83 -18.92
CA TRP A 307 -8.65 -0.95 -18.01
C TRP A 307 -9.49 -2.20 -18.31
N LEU A 308 -9.97 -2.90 -17.28
CA LEU A 308 -10.79 -4.08 -17.44
C LEU A 308 -12.29 -3.69 -17.40
N ALA A 309 -13.09 -4.16 -18.38
CA ALA A 309 -14.50 -3.82 -18.50
C ALA A 309 -15.32 -4.18 -17.25
N ASP A 310 -15.00 -5.29 -16.58
CA ASP A 310 -15.69 -5.72 -15.35
C ASP A 310 -15.35 -4.86 -14.11
N ALA A 311 -14.34 -3.99 -14.20
CA ALA A 311 -14.00 -3.04 -13.15
C ALA A 311 -15.04 -1.93 -12.96
N HIS A 312 -15.98 -1.77 -13.89
CA HIS A 312 -17.07 -0.79 -13.82
C HIS A 312 -18.21 -1.14 -12.83
N ARG A 313 -18.20 -2.31 -12.20
CA ARG A 313 -19.16 -2.56 -11.12
C ARG A 313 -18.89 -1.59 -9.97
N PRO A 314 -19.85 -0.67 -9.67
CA PRO A 314 -19.60 0.38 -8.69
C PRO A 314 -19.17 -0.23 -7.36
N VAL A 315 -18.04 0.22 -6.83
CA VAL A 315 -17.57 -0.12 -5.48
C VAL A 315 -18.62 0.30 -4.44
N ALA A 316 -19.47 1.29 -4.78
CA ALA A 316 -20.62 1.74 -3.98
C ALA A 316 -21.75 0.70 -3.81
N LYS A 317 -21.78 -0.38 -4.61
CA LYS A 317 -22.74 -1.51 -4.47
C LYS A 317 -22.13 -2.71 -3.75
N LEU A 318 -21.11 -2.48 -2.96
CA LEU A 318 -20.55 -3.48 -2.05
C LEU A 318 -21.53 -3.74 -0.90
N PRO A 319 -21.81 -5.02 -0.58
CA PRO A 319 -22.69 -5.40 0.52
C PRO A 319 -22.18 -4.90 1.87
#